data_8dca8b13c4a092960a983c64286cc6df
#
_entry.id   8dca8b13c4a092960a983c64286cc6df
#
_cell.length_a   1.000
_cell.length_b   1.000
_cell.length_c   1.000
_cell.angle_alpha   90.00
_cell.angle_beta   90.00
_cell.angle_gamma   90.00
#
_symmetry.space_group_name_H-M   'P 1'
#
loop_
_entity.id
_entity.type
_entity.pdbx_description
1 polymer ?
#
loop_
_entity_poly.entity_id
_entity_poly.type
_entity_poly.pdbx_seq_one_letter_code
_entity_poly.pdbx_strand_id
1 'polypeptide(L)'
;HFSIWSPYDKLMEGSTEHWTTAKKPLVGALRVDGKVYRFLGKDQVALIPIAPMTNVERWEAAYTNSQPANGWQEFQFDDSSWKKGKAAFGSRDMPRVRTEWKGDNTDIYIRRTFEINDLDLTENIFLIYSHDDVFELYLNGEKLVATDLVWKNNVNLKLSDAAKKKLRNGKNVIAAHCHNTTGGSYVDFGLYREKKNAVTFDNEAVQTSVDVLATSSYYTFTCGPVELDVVFTAPQLIDDLDLLSTPINYISYRVRPLDKKEHNVQFYIETTPEL
;
A
#
# COMPACT_ATOMS: atom_id res chain seq x y z
N HIS A 1 9.36 -19.67 -2.26
CA HIS A 1 10.41 -18.72 -2.61
C HIS A 1 10.20 -17.42 -1.85
N PHE A 2 10.83 -17.32 -0.71
CA PHE A 2 10.76 -16.17 0.16
C PHE A 2 12.00 -15.29 -0.05
N SER A 3 11.82 -14.10 -0.61
CA SER A 3 12.89 -13.14 -0.82
C SER A 3 12.39 -11.75 -0.50
N ILE A 4 12.89 -11.17 0.59
CA ILE A 4 12.62 -9.80 0.98
C ILE A 4 13.93 -9.05 1.05
N TRP A 5 13.99 -7.89 0.46
CA TRP A 5 15.16 -7.04 0.41
C TRP A 5 14.80 -5.55 0.50
N SER A 6 15.77 -4.73 0.81
CA SER A 6 15.62 -3.28 0.74
C SER A 6 16.24 -2.77 -0.56
N PRO A 7 15.48 -2.07 -1.42
CA PRO A 7 16.03 -1.44 -2.61
C PRO A 7 16.72 -0.09 -2.32
N TYR A 8 16.95 0.22 -1.05
CA TYR A 8 17.51 1.50 -0.59
C TYR A 8 18.84 1.30 0.11
N ASP A 9 19.73 2.30 -0.01
CA ASP A 9 21.02 2.32 0.71
C ASP A 9 20.83 2.50 2.22
N LYS A 10 19.81 3.26 2.62
CA LYS A 10 19.39 3.37 4.02
C LYS A 10 18.10 2.61 4.25
N LEU A 11 18.11 1.73 5.25
CA LEU A 11 16.99 0.85 5.53
C LEU A 11 15.68 1.56 5.89
N MET A 12 15.73 2.81 6.36
CA MET A 12 14.54 3.59 6.72
C MET A 12 13.97 4.43 5.57
N GLU A 13 14.57 4.46 4.39
CA GLU A 13 14.11 5.30 3.27
C GLU A 13 12.83 4.79 2.62
N GLY A 14 12.52 3.51 2.73
CA GLY A 14 11.32 2.93 2.16
C GLY A 14 10.95 1.56 2.69
N SER A 15 9.89 1.01 2.13
CA SER A 15 9.44 -0.35 2.45
C SER A 15 10.33 -1.39 1.80
N THR A 16 10.54 -2.50 2.49
CA THR A 16 11.12 -3.70 1.90
C THR A 16 10.20 -4.29 0.82
N GLU A 17 10.79 -5.00 -0.12
CA GLU A 17 10.13 -5.53 -1.31
C GLU A 17 10.51 -6.99 -1.55
N HIS A 18 9.64 -7.70 -2.26
CA HIS A 18 9.98 -8.95 -2.92
C HIS A 18 10.70 -8.64 -4.25
N TRP A 19 11.48 -9.58 -4.78
CA TRP A 19 12.19 -9.39 -6.05
C TRP A 19 11.26 -9.07 -7.25
N THR A 20 9.96 -9.36 -7.14
CA THR A 20 8.93 -8.97 -8.12
C THR A 20 8.46 -7.52 -7.96
N THR A 21 9.13 -6.72 -7.14
CA THR A 21 8.77 -5.34 -6.76
C THR A 21 7.50 -5.21 -5.90
N ALA A 22 6.86 -6.32 -5.55
CA ALA A 22 5.74 -6.31 -4.63
C ALA A 22 6.21 -5.84 -3.24
N LYS A 23 5.52 -4.87 -2.67
CA LYS A 23 5.83 -4.37 -1.33
C LYS A 23 5.58 -5.47 -0.29
N LYS A 24 6.59 -5.74 0.52
CA LYS A 24 6.58 -6.68 1.63
C LYS A 24 7.18 -5.99 2.85
N PRO A 25 6.39 -5.12 3.50
CA PRO A 25 6.93 -4.23 4.51
C PRO A 25 7.44 -4.96 5.74
N LEU A 26 8.68 -4.67 6.11
CA LEU A 26 9.25 -4.91 7.43
C LEU A 26 9.48 -3.58 8.10
N VAL A 27 9.14 -3.46 9.37
CA VAL A 27 9.43 -2.30 10.20
C VAL A 27 10.26 -2.75 11.40
N GLY A 28 11.38 -2.09 11.63
CA GLY A 28 12.27 -2.35 12.75
C GLY A 28 12.50 -1.10 13.57
N ALA A 29 12.41 -1.23 14.88
CA ALA A 29 12.66 -0.14 15.82
C ALA A 29 13.40 -0.62 17.08
N LEU A 30 14.16 0.28 17.67
CA LEU A 30 14.79 0.10 18.98
C LEU A 30 14.22 1.14 19.95
N ARG A 31 13.62 0.70 21.03
CA ARG A 31 13.24 1.58 22.14
C ARG A 31 14.42 1.67 23.12
N VAL A 32 14.84 2.90 23.43
CA VAL A 32 15.94 3.18 24.35
C VAL A 32 15.45 4.19 25.39
N ASP A 33 15.40 3.80 26.66
CA ASP A 33 14.94 4.64 27.78
C ASP A 33 13.60 5.35 27.51
N GLY A 34 12.68 4.61 26.86
CA GLY A 34 11.35 5.11 26.55
C GLY A 34 11.22 5.81 25.20
N LYS A 35 12.30 6.21 24.53
CA LYS A 35 12.31 6.79 23.20
C LYS A 35 12.45 5.70 22.14
N VAL A 36 11.70 5.82 21.05
CA VAL A 36 11.70 4.83 19.94
C VAL A 36 12.49 5.39 18.77
N TYR A 37 13.39 4.58 18.22
CA TYR A 37 14.21 4.88 17.05
C TYR A 37 13.94 3.83 15.96
N ARG A 38 13.36 4.24 14.85
CA ARG A 38 13.11 3.36 13.70
C ARG A 38 14.38 3.22 12.87
N PHE A 39 14.81 1.97 12.64
CA PHE A 39 16.02 1.67 11.88
C PHE A 39 15.73 0.94 10.55
N LEU A 40 14.52 0.39 10.37
CA LEU A 40 14.13 -0.38 9.19
C LEU A 40 12.72 -0.03 8.77
N GLY A 41 12.53 0.10 7.45
CA GLY A 41 11.23 0.31 6.83
C GLY A 41 10.70 1.73 7.00
N LYS A 42 9.51 1.96 6.50
CA LYS A 42 8.77 3.20 6.68
C LYS A 42 7.58 2.96 7.60
N ASP A 43 7.20 3.96 8.39
CA ASP A 43 5.95 3.93 9.14
C ASP A 43 4.80 3.64 8.19
N GLN A 44 4.02 2.62 8.50
CA GLN A 44 2.81 2.37 7.76
C GLN A 44 1.69 3.21 8.34
N VAL A 45 1.03 3.94 7.46
CA VAL A 45 -0.20 4.62 7.83
C VAL A 45 -1.28 3.55 8.03
N ALA A 46 -1.74 3.39 9.26
CA ALA A 46 -2.88 2.51 9.55
C ALA A 46 -4.14 3.14 8.96
N LEU A 47 -4.76 2.44 8.02
CA LEU A 47 -5.94 2.92 7.30
C LEU A 47 -7.22 2.27 7.82
N ILE A 48 -8.23 3.10 8.08
CA ILE A 48 -9.60 2.67 8.37
C ILE A 48 -10.40 2.78 7.08
N PRO A 49 -11.09 1.71 6.64
CA PRO A 49 -11.89 1.75 5.43
C PRO A 49 -13.10 2.66 5.59
N ILE A 50 -13.37 3.49 4.57
CA ILE A 50 -14.62 4.24 4.36
C ILE A 50 -15.45 3.52 3.30
N ALA A 51 -14.83 3.25 2.16
CA ALA A 51 -15.39 2.48 1.05
C ALA A 51 -14.28 1.57 0.50
N PRO A 52 -14.02 0.41 1.12
CA PRO A 52 -12.80 -0.38 0.88
C PRO A 52 -12.75 -1.02 -0.51
N MET A 53 -11.54 -1.40 -0.94
CA MET A 53 -11.32 -2.26 -2.10
C MET A 53 -11.79 -3.71 -1.80
N THR A 54 -11.85 -4.54 -2.84
CA THR A 54 -12.34 -5.94 -2.77
C THR A 54 -11.47 -6.88 -1.93
N ASN A 55 -10.24 -6.51 -1.63
CA ASN A 55 -9.38 -7.27 -0.70
C ASN A 55 -9.82 -7.15 0.77
N VAL A 56 -10.59 -6.11 1.11
CA VAL A 56 -11.13 -5.88 2.47
C VAL A 56 -12.62 -6.25 2.52
N GLU A 57 -13.43 -5.76 1.57
CA GLU A 57 -14.86 -5.98 1.55
C GLU A 57 -15.40 -6.06 0.12
N ARG A 58 -16.42 -6.87 -0.08
CA ARG A 58 -17.14 -6.97 -1.35
C ARG A 58 -18.05 -5.78 -1.53
N TRP A 59 -18.01 -5.17 -2.73
CA TRP A 59 -18.87 -4.05 -3.05
C TRP A 59 -19.51 -4.18 -4.44
N GLU A 60 -20.53 -3.39 -4.69
CA GLU A 60 -21.27 -3.34 -5.96
C GLU A 60 -21.31 -1.91 -6.50
N ALA A 61 -21.44 -1.79 -7.83
CA ALA A 61 -21.53 -0.51 -8.50
C ALA A 61 -22.45 -0.57 -9.73
N ALA A 62 -22.90 0.59 -10.17
CA ALA A 62 -23.45 0.73 -11.51
C ALA A 62 -22.30 0.76 -12.52
N TYR A 63 -22.46 0.11 -13.68
CA TYR A 63 -21.46 0.12 -14.73
C TYR A 63 -22.08 0.05 -16.13
N THR A 64 -21.34 0.54 -17.11
CA THR A 64 -21.67 0.41 -18.54
C THR A 64 -20.37 0.25 -19.34
N ASN A 65 -20.47 -0.44 -20.48
CA ASN A 65 -19.39 -0.55 -21.46
C ASN A 65 -19.54 0.41 -22.65
N SER A 66 -20.65 1.11 -22.70
CA SER A 66 -20.89 2.14 -23.70
C SER A 66 -20.57 3.51 -23.14
N GLN A 67 -20.01 4.38 -23.99
CA GLN A 67 -19.70 5.75 -23.60
C GLN A 67 -20.97 6.45 -23.06
N PRO A 68 -20.93 6.94 -21.82
CA PRO A 68 -22.07 7.60 -21.21
C PRO A 68 -22.23 9.05 -21.70
N ALA A 69 -23.35 9.65 -21.34
CA ALA A 69 -23.57 11.07 -21.55
C ALA A 69 -22.58 11.93 -20.73
N ASN A 70 -22.30 13.14 -21.17
CA ASN A 70 -21.46 14.09 -20.45
C ASN A 70 -21.96 14.30 -19.02
N GLY A 71 -21.03 14.45 -18.10
CA GLY A 71 -21.32 14.61 -16.68
C GLY A 71 -21.60 13.30 -15.94
N TRP A 72 -21.33 12.16 -16.56
CA TRP A 72 -21.51 10.84 -15.94
C TRP A 72 -20.72 10.66 -14.62
N GLN A 73 -19.63 11.38 -14.44
CA GLN A 73 -18.80 11.38 -13.23
C GLN A 73 -19.39 12.23 -12.09
N GLU A 74 -20.39 13.07 -12.40
CA GLU A 74 -20.99 13.98 -11.43
C GLU A 74 -21.87 13.26 -10.41
N PHE A 75 -21.96 13.84 -9.21
CA PHE A 75 -22.76 13.27 -8.13
C PHE A 75 -24.25 13.08 -8.49
N GLN A 76 -24.84 14.03 -9.21
CA GLN A 76 -26.26 14.04 -9.55
C GLN A 76 -26.63 13.20 -10.77
N PHE A 77 -25.64 12.61 -11.45
CA PHE A 77 -25.93 11.82 -12.66
C PHE A 77 -26.83 10.62 -12.35
N ASP A 78 -27.84 10.40 -13.16
CA ASP A 78 -28.73 9.26 -13.05
C ASP A 78 -28.14 8.04 -13.75
N ASP A 79 -27.67 7.09 -12.96
CA ASP A 79 -27.14 5.80 -13.41
C ASP A 79 -28.14 4.64 -13.28
N SER A 80 -29.43 4.93 -13.12
CA SER A 80 -30.46 3.91 -12.90
C SER A 80 -30.62 2.93 -14.09
N SER A 81 -30.30 3.38 -15.30
CA SER A 81 -30.28 2.55 -16.51
C SER A 81 -29.04 1.67 -16.67
N TRP A 82 -28.00 1.87 -15.85
CA TRP A 82 -26.78 1.11 -15.94
C TRP A 82 -26.93 -0.28 -15.33
N LYS A 83 -26.11 -1.22 -15.79
CA LYS A 83 -26.03 -2.55 -15.18
C LYS A 83 -25.49 -2.43 -13.75
N LYS A 84 -25.86 -3.36 -12.88
CA LYS A 84 -25.23 -3.53 -11.56
C LYS A 84 -24.23 -4.67 -11.63
N GLY A 85 -23.04 -4.43 -11.08
CA GLY A 85 -21.95 -5.42 -11.06
C GLY A 85 -21.23 -5.46 -9.73
N LYS A 86 -20.69 -6.63 -9.42
CA LYS A 86 -19.86 -6.87 -8.22
C LYS A 86 -18.40 -6.64 -8.57
N ALA A 87 -17.69 -5.87 -7.77
CA ALA A 87 -16.27 -5.63 -7.93
C ALA A 87 -15.42 -6.88 -7.50
N ALA A 88 -14.16 -7.02 -7.92
CA ALA A 88 -13.51 -6.19 -8.93
C ALA A 88 -14.08 -6.44 -10.33
N PHE A 89 -13.81 -5.51 -11.25
CA PHE A 89 -14.19 -5.61 -12.66
C PHE A 89 -12.94 -5.94 -13.48
N GLY A 90 -13.05 -6.83 -14.47
CA GLY A 90 -11.91 -7.19 -15.31
C GLY A 90 -11.97 -8.58 -15.92
N SER A 91 -10.84 -9.06 -16.39
CA SER A 91 -10.67 -10.43 -16.89
C SER A 91 -10.76 -11.45 -15.75
N ARG A 92 -11.34 -12.63 -16.01
CA ARG A 92 -11.61 -13.65 -14.97
C ARG A 92 -10.38 -14.20 -14.27
N ASP A 93 -9.26 -14.18 -14.91
CA ASP A 93 -7.95 -14.62 -14.40
C ASP A 93 -7.31 -13.60 -13.44
N MET A 94 -7.84 -12.38 -13.43
CA MET A 94 -7.36 -11.33 -12.52
C MET A 94 -7.93 -11.51 -11.10
N PRO A 95 -7.16 -11.11 -10.08
CA PRO A 95 -7.54 -11.33 -8.68
C PRO A 95 -8.90 -10.72 -8.31
N ARG A 96 -9.76 -11.50 -7.64
CA ARG A 96 -11.04 -11.05 -7.06
C ARG A 96 -12.08 -10.54 -8.07
N VAL A 97 -11.86 -10.68 -9.38
CA VAL A 97 -12.83 -10.28 -10.40
C VAL A 97 -14.13 -11.08 -10.26
N ARG A 98 -15.25 -10.37 -10.26
CA ARG A 98 -16.61 -10.94 -10.18
C ARG A 98 -17.52 -10.43 -11.28
N THR A 99 -17.23 -9.27 -11.82
CA THR A 99 -17.89 -8.78 -13.03
C THR A 99 -16.88 -8.82 -14.16
N GLU A 100 -17.11 -9.71 -15.10
CA GLU A 100 -16.23 -9.87 -16.26
C GLU A 100 -16.39 -8.66 -17.18
N TRP A 101 -15.27 -8.06 -17.52
CA TRP A 101 -15.11 -7.09 -18.59
C TRP A 101 -13.76 -7.40 -19.24
N LYS A 102 -13.78 -7.67 -20.55
CA LYS A 102 -12.60 -8.07 -21.33
C LYS A 102 -12.76 -7.71 -22.79
N GLY A 103 -11.66 -7.82 -23.48
CA GLY A 103 -11.55 -7.59 -24.93
C GLY A 103 -10.68 -6.39 -25.24
N ASP A 104 -10.00 -6.47 -26.36
CA ASP A 104 -9.14 -5.40 -26.84
C ASP A 104 -9.95 -4.18 -27.27
N ASN A 105 -9.44 -3.00 -27.02
CA ASN A 105 -10.07 -1.71 -27.30
C ASN A 105 -11.49 -1.59 -26.75
N THR A 106 -11.67 -1.97 -25.47
CA THR A 106 -12.95 -1.88 -24.78
C THR A 106 -12.89 -0.96 -23.57
N ASP A 107 -14.02 -0.35 -23.27
CA ASP A 107 -14.17 0.59 -22.16
C ASP A 107 -15.07 0.02 -21.07
N ILE A 108 -14.83 0.46 -19.83
CA ILE A 108 -15.75 0.32 -18.73
C ILE A 108 -15.88 1.65 -17.97
N TYR A 109 -17.11 2.02 -17.68
CA TYR A 109 -17.46 3.15 -16.83
C TYR A 109 -18.16 2.62 -15.60
N ILE A 110 -17.68 2.98 -14.42
CA ILE A 110 -18.13 2.44 -13.14
C ILE A 110 -18.51 3.60 -12.22
N ARG A 111 -19.63 3.48 -11.51
CA ARG A 111 -20.09 4.46 -10.50
C ARG A 111 -20.41 3.73 -9.20
N ARG A 112 -19.55 3.89 -8.20
CA ARG A 112 -19.72 3.35 -6.86
C ARG A 112 -20.28 4.42 -5.94
N THR A 113 -21.46 4.19 -5.40
CA THR A 113 -22.04 5.00 -4.34
C THR A 113 -21.64 4.45 -2.97
N PHE A 114 -21.33 5.33 -2.03
CA PHE A 114 -21.04 5.00 -0.63
C PHE A 114 -21.49 6.14 0.30
N GLU A 115 -21.53 5.89 1.60
CA GLU A 115 -21.95 6.87 2.61
C GLU A 115 -20.84 7.16 3.61
N ILE A 116 -20.77 8.42 4.05
CA ILE A 116 -19.92 8.87 5.15
C ILE A 116 -20.83 9.54 6.18
N ASN A 117 -20.80 9.07 7.42
CA ASN A 117 -21.63 9.64 8.48
C ASN A 117 -20.88 10.54 9.46
N ASP A 118 -19.55 10.45 9.44
CA ASP A 118 -18.65 11.09 10.41
C ASP A 118 -17.45 11.75 9.70
N LEU A 119 -17.72 12.52 8.65
CA LEU A 119 -16.69 13.18 7.85
C LEU A 119 -15.94 14.23 8.69
N ASP A 120 -14.63 14.02 8.83
CA ASP A 120 -13.70 14.99 9.38
C ASP A 120 -12.66 15.38 8.32
N LEU A 121 -12.77 16.59 7.77
CA LEU A 121 -11.86 17.09 6.73
C LEU A 121 -10.44 17.37 7.25
N THR A 122 -10.22 17.35 8.57
CA THR A 122 -8.88 17.46 9.16
C THR A 122 -8.10 16.15 9.06
N GLU A 123 -8.78 15.03 8.87
CA GLU A 123 -8.14 13.72 8.68
C GLU A 123 -7.42 13.61 7.34
N ASN A 124 -6.37 12.80 7.31
CA ASN A 124 -5.78 12.36 6.07
C ASN A 124 -6.68 11.29 5.45
N ILE A 125 -7.11 11.52 4.22
CA ILE A 125 -7.94 10.60 3.45
C ILE A 125 -7.15 10.11 2.25
N PHE A 126 -7.24 8.81 1.98
CA PHE A 126 -6.48 8.13 0.95
C PHE A 126 -7.42 7.40 0.00
N LEU A 127 -7.14 7.52 -1.28
CA LEU A 127 -7.73 6.74 -2.34
C LEU A 127 -6.73 5.66 -2.74
N ILE A 128 -7.13 4.38 -2.67
CA ILE A 128 -6.31 3.26 -3.13
C ILE A 128 -6.97 2.67 -4.36
N TYR A 129 -6.20 2.43 -5.41
CA TYR A 129 -6.72 1.92 -6.67
C TYR A 129 -5.75 1.00 -7.39
N SER A 130 -6.31 0.12 -8.20
CA SER A 130 -5.61 -0.76 -9.15
C SER A 130 -6.34 -0.73 -10.47
N HIS A 131 -5.61 -0.69 -11.58
CA HIS A 131 -6.18 -0.66 -12.93
C HIS A 131 -5.23 -1.22 -13.98
N ASP A 132 -5.79 -1.56 -15.13
CA ASP A 132 -5.15 -2.00 -16.36
C ASP A 132 -6.07 -1.67 -17.54
N ASP A 133 -5.77 -0.82 -18.53
CA ASP A 133 -4.59 -0.02 -18.89
C ASP A 133 -4.76 1.47 -18.56
N VAL A 134 -5.37 2.28 -19.49
CA VAL A 134 -5.62 3.73 -19.32
C VAL A 134 -6.74 3.96 -18.33
N PHE A 135 -6.54 4.86 -17.38
CA PHE A 135 -7.47 4.97 -16.26
C PHE A 135 -7.72 6.41 -15.83
N GLU A 136 -8.98 6.70 -15.53
CA GLU A 136 -9.40 7.94 -14.90
C GLU A 136 -10.27 7.65 -13.67
N LEU A 137 -10.08 8.41 -12.60
CA LEU A 137 -10.84 8.28 -11.37
C LEU A 137 -11.32 9.64 -10.87
N TYR A 138 -12.56 9.67 -10.43
CA TYR A 138 -13.25 10.88 -10.02
C TYR A 138 -13.91 10.70 -8.65
N LEU A 139 -13.95 11.75 -7.85
CA LEU A 139 -14.68 11.82 -6.59
C LEU A 139 -15.70 12.95 -6.67
N ASN A 140 -17.00 12.61 -6.64
CA ASN A 140 -18.10 13.57 -6.75
C ASN A 140 -17.92 14.57 -7.93
N GLY A 141 -17.44 14.09 -9.08
CA GLY A 141 -17.18 14.89 -10.28
C GLY A 141 -15.74 15.43 -10.40
N GLU A 142 -14.99 15.52 -9.32
CA GLU A 142 -13.60 15.98 -9.35
C GLU A 142 -12.66 14.89 -9.84
N LYS A 143 -11.91 15.15 -10.93
CA LYS A 143 -10.90 14.22 -11.45
C LYS A 143 -9.69 14.17 -10.52
N LEU A 144 -9.41 13.01 -9.96
CA LEU A 144 -8.28 12.79 -9.04
C LEU A 144 -7.10 12.07 -9.70
N VAL A 145 -7.37 11.20 -10.66
CA VAL A 145 -6.39 10.38 -11.34
C VAL A 145 -6.64 10.41 -12.83
N ALA A 146 -5.56 10.51 -13.60
CA ALA A 146 -5.50 10.18 -15.01
C ALA A 146 -4.16 9.50 -15.27
N THR A 147 -4.18 8.34 -15.91
CA THR A 147 -2.96 7.60 -16.28
C THR A 147 -2.97 7.32 -17.78
N ASP A 148 -1.78 7.20 -18.32
CA ASP A 148 -1.56 6.67 -19.66
C ASP A 148 -1.64 5.14 -19.64
N LEU A 149 -1.24 4.50 -20.75
CA LEU A 149 -1.17 3.05 -20.93
C LEU A 149 -0.20 2.41 -19.92
N VAL A 150 -0.72 1.99 -18.76
CA VAL A 150 0.08 1.41 -17.69
C VAL A 150 -0.78 0.55 -16.75
N TRP A 151 -0.25 -0.59 -16.36
CA TRP A 151 -0.79 -1.35 -15.24
C TRP A 151 -0.31 -0.79 -13.89
N LYS A 152 -1.22 -0.56 -12.97
CA LYS A 152 -0.94 -0.12 -11.61
C LYS A 152 -1.67 -0.99 -10.59
N ASN A 153 -0.99 -1.31 -9.50
CA ASN A 153 -1.56 -2.12 -8.44
C ASN A 153 -1.38 -1.44 -7.07
N ASN A 154 -2.46 -1.35 -6.30
CA ASN A 154 -2.49 -0.80 -4.94
C ASN A 154 -1.81 0.58 -4.82
N VAL A 155 -2.05 1.46 -5.79
CA VAL A 155 -1.55 2.83 -5.72
C VAL A 155 -2.26 3.57 -4.59
N ASN A 156 -1.51 4.12 -3.68
CA ASN A 156 -2.02 4.90 -2.55
C ASN A 156 -1.88 6.40 -2.85
N LEU A 157 -2.99 7.08 -3.00
CA LEU A 157 -3.08 8.51 -3.27
C LEU A 157 -3.68 9.24 -2.06
N LYS A 158 -2.87 10.05 -1.38
CA LYS A 158 -3.38 10.97 -0.36
C LYS A 158 -4.17 12.09 -1.03
N LEU A 159 -5.41 12.29 -0.61
CA LEU A 159 -6.25 13.37 -1.15
C LEU A 159 -5.71 14.75 -0.72
N SER A 160 -5.67 15.66 -1.67
CA SER A 160 -5.41 17.08 -1.39
C SER A 160 -6.58 17.69 -0.59
N ASP A 161 -6.34 18.82 0.06
CA ASP A 161 -7.40 19.54 0.78
C ASP A 161 -8.52 20.01 -0.16
N ALA A 162 -8.20 20.31 -1.41
CA ALA A 162 -9.20 20.64 -2.43
C ALA A 162 -10.08 19.41 -2.76
N ALA A 163 -9.49 18.24 -2.93
CA ALA A 163 -10.22 16.99 -3.16
C ALA A 163 -11.07 16.57 -1.96
N LYS A 164 -10.54 16.70 -0.73
CA LYS A 164 -11.30 16.41 0.49
C LYS A 164 -12.57 17.27 0.62
N LYS A 165 -12.53 18.53 0.19
CA LYS A 165 -13.71 19.43 0.20
C LYS A 165 -14.85 18.98 -0.73
N LYS A 166 -14.60 18.05 -1.65
CA LYS A 166 -15.64 17.43 -2.48
C LYS A 166 -16.41 16.34 -1.74
N LEU A 167 -15.85 15.78 -0.68
CA LEU A 167 -16.54 14.84 0.19
C LEU A 167 -17.66 15.53 0.98
N ARG A 168 -18.67 14.78 1.32
CA ARG A 168 -19.82 15.24 2.10
C ARG A 168 -20.29 14.18 3.07
N ASN A 169 -20.94 14.58 4.16
CA ASN A 169 -21.70 13.64 4.97
C ASN A 169 -22.89 13.11 4.17
N GLY A 170 -23.22 11.84 4.37
CA GLY A 170 -24.20 11.11 3.57
C GLY A 170 -23.58 10.55 2.28
N LYS A 171 -24.35 10.56 1.22
CA LYS A 171 -24.04 9.93 -0.06
C LYS A 171 -22.88 10.60 -0.79
N ASN A 172 -21.96 9.78 -1.30
CA ASN A 172 -20.83 10.16 -2.15
C ASN A 172 -20.73 9.19 -3.34
N VAL A 173 -20.01 9.59 -4.38
CA VAL A 173 -19.76 8.76 -5.57
C VAL A 173 -18.28 8.77 -5.93
N ILE A 174 -17.70 7.59 -6.10
CA ILE A 174 -16.45 7.41 -6.83
C ILE A 174 -16.82 6.89 -8.22
N ALA A 175 -16.37 7.60 -9.26
CA ALA A 175 -16.60 7.21 -10.64
C ALA A 175 -15.26 6.89 -11.30
N ALA A 176 -15.20 5.81 -12.09
CA ALA A 176 -14.00 5.36 -12.77
C ALA A 176 -14.28 5.07 -14.25
N HIS A 177 -13.35 5.44 -15.10
CA HIS A 177 -13.27 5.00 -16.48
C HIS A 177 -11.97 4.24 -16.67
N CYS A 178 -12.04 3.10 -17.33
CA CYS A 178 -10.86 2.34 -17.75
C CYS A 178 -11.02 1.90 -19.21
N HIS A 179 -9.97 2.11 -20.00
CA HIS A 179 -9.87 1.63 -21.37
C HIS A 179 -8.83 0.52 -21.43
N ASN A 180 -9.26 -0.67 -21.82
CA ASN A 180 -8.37 -1.81 -22.07
C ASN A 180 -7.93 -1.79 -23.52
N THR A 181 -6.63 -1.61 -23.75
CA THR A 181 -6.04 -1.62 -25.11
C THR A 181 -5.92 -3.05 -25.64
N THR A 182 -5.34 -3.95 -24.84
CA THR A 182 -5.15 -5.35 -25.19
C THR A 182 -4.81 -6.18 -23.94
N GLY A 183 -5.09 -7.48 -23.99
CA GLY A 183 -4.73 -8.42 -22.94
C GLY A 183 -5.67 -8.44 -21.74
N GLY A 184 -5.12 -8.49 -20.54
CA GLY A 184 -5.89 -8.46 -19.29
C GLY A 184 -6.52 -7.10 -19.04
N SER A 185 -7.61 -7.07 -18.29
CA SER A 185 -8.24 -5.83 -17.85
C SER A 185 -8.53 -5.89 -16.36
N TYR A 186 -8.44 -4.75 -15.66
CA TYR A 186 -8.68 -4.73 -14.22
C TYR A 186 -9.08 -3.34 -13.69
N VAL A 187 -10.06 -3.31 -12.79
CA VAL A 187 -10.40 -2.12 -12.01
C VAL A 187 -10.86 -2.51 -10.60
N ASP A 188 -10.19 -1.99 -9.60
CA ASP A 188 -10.62 -1.99 -8.20
C ASP A 188 -10.16 -0.70 -7.51
N PHE A 189 -10.98 -0.14 -6.62
CA PHE A 189 -10.66 1.08 -5.91
C PHE A 189 -11.41 1.20 -4.59
N GLY A 190 -10.83 1.98 -3.67
CA GLY A 190 -11.42 2.22 -2.36
C GLY A 190 -10.95 3.51 -1.72
N LEU A 191 -11.72 3.98 -0.74
CA LEU A 191 -11.45 5.17 0.05
C LEU A 191 -11.21 4.80 1.51
N TYR A 192 -10.22 5.43 2.11
CA TYR A 192 -9.76 5.14 3.46
C TYR A 192 -9.43 6.43 4.20
N ARG A 193 -9.51 6.41 5.52
CA ARG A 193 -8.98 7.49 6.38
C ARG A 193 -7.84 6.97 7.25
N GLU A 194 -6.94 7.84 7.62
CA GLU A 194 -5.87 7.52 8.56
C GLU A 194 -6.45 7.27 9.95
N LYS A 195 -5.98 6.23 10.61
CA LYS A 195 -6.35 5.97 11.99
C LYS A 195 -5.75 7.05 12.89
N LYS A 196 -6.59 7.82 13.56
CA LYS A 196 -6.14 8.77 14.59
C LYS A 196 -5.39 8.01 15.69
N ASN A 197 -4.29 8.58 16.15
CA ASN A 197 -3.41 7.99 17.18
C ASN A 197 -2.77 6.64 16.76
N ALA A 198 -2.55 6.40 15.48
CA ALA A 198 -1.64 5.36 15.07
C ALA A 198 -0.27 5.63 15.73
N VAL A 199 0.35 4.61 16.32
CA VAL A 199 1.68 4.76 16.90
C VAL A 199 2.64 5.06 15.76
N THR A 200 3.19 6.26 15.73
CA THR A 200 4.30 6.63 14.85
C THR A 200 5.58 6.55 15.66
N PHE A 201 6.68 6.23 15.01
CA PHE A 201 7.99 6.23 15.67
C PHE A 201 8.52 7.65 15.76
N ASP A 202 8.83 8.10 16.99
CA ASP A 202 9.18 9.50 17.26
C ASP A 202 10.49 9.93 16.61
N ASN A 203 11.43 8.98 16.40
CA ASN A 203 12.76 9.27 15.87
C ASN A 203 13.16 8.25 14.79
N GLU A 204 14.02 8.68 13.87
CA GLU A 204 14.77 7.81 12.99
C GLU A 204 16.16 7.51 13.59
N ALA A 205 16.59 6.25 13.49
CA ALA A 205 17.95 5.88 13.78
C ALA A 205 18.90 6.44 12.71
N VAL A 206 20.10 6.80 13.08
CA VAL A 206 21.11 7.26 12.12
C VAL A 206 21.93 6.05 11.65
N GLN A 207 21.75 5.62 10.41
CA GLN A 207 22.58 4.56 9.81
C GLN A 207 23.99 5.07 9.60
N THR A 208 24.96 4.45 10.25
CA THR A 208 26.38 4.84 10.22
C THR A 208 27.24 3.95 9.33
N SER A 209 26.80 2.70 9.09
CA SER A 209 27.48 1.81 8.15
C SER A 209 26.52 0.82 7.51
N VAL A 210 26.93 0.31 6.36
CA VAL A 210 26.34 -0.83 5.65
C VAL A 210 27.44 -1.63 4.98
N ASP A 211 27.35 -2.97 5.11
CA ASP A 211 28.21 -3.90 4.37
C ASP A 211 27.34 -5.08 3.91
N VAL A 212 27.31 -5.31 2.60
CA VAL A 212 26.45 -6.32 1.98
C VAL A 212 27.33 -7.42 1.39
N LEU A 213 27.27 -8.59 2.00
CA LEU A 213 27.94 -9.80 1.54
C LEU A 213 26.96 -10.78 0.89
N ALA A 214 27.45 -11.85 0.32
CA ALA A 214 26.66 -12.81 -0.45
C ALA A 214 25.45 -13.40 0.31
N THR A 215 25.59 -13.65 1.60
CA THR A 215 24.56 -14.29 2.44
C THR A 215 24.16 -13.48 3.66
N SER A 216 24.82 -12.35 3.89
CA SER A 216 24.57 -11.51 5.08
C SER A 216 24.74 -10.04 4.76
N SER A 217 23.87 -9.21 5.32
CA SER A 217 23.96 -7.75 5.26
C SER A 217 24.09 -7.19 6.66
N TYR A 218 25.12 -6.39 6.87
CA TYR A 218 25.49 -5.81 8.16
C TYR A 218 25.17 -4.33 8.17
N TYR A 219 24.47 -3.89 9.18
CA TYR A 219 24.10 -2.49 9.36
C TYR A 219 24.43 -2.03 10.76
N THR A 220 24.94 -0.81 10.89
CA THR A 220 25.15 -0.15 12.19
C THR A 220 24.36 1.14 12.25
N PHE A 221 23.71 1.39 13.38
CA PHE A 221 22.90 2.57 13.63
C PHE A 221 23.25 3.21 14.95
N THR A 222 23.12 4.53 15.00
CA THR A 222 23.05 5.27 16.27
C THR A 222 21.57 5.50 16.64
N CYS A 223 21.18 5.04 17.83
CA CYS A 223 19.85 5.17 18.39
C CYS A 223 19.94 5.95 19.72
N GLY A 224 20.07 7.28 19.63
CA GLY A 224 20.32 8.12 20.81
C GLY A 224 21.63 7.77 21.50
N PRO A 225 21.63 7.35 22.79
CA PRO A 225 22.85 7.04 23.53
C PRO A 225 23.44 5.66 23.26
N VAL A 226 22.86 4.86 22.35
CA VAL A 226 23.33 3.50 22.05
C VAL A 226 23.63 3.32 20.57
N GLU A 227 24.51 2.39 20.29
CA GLU A 227 24.78 1.85 18.95
C GLU A 227 24.05 0.52 18.78
N LEU A 228 23.39 0.34 17.65
CA LEU A 228 22.70 -0.89 17.27
C LEU A 228 23.37 -1.48 16.03
N ASP A 229 23.89 -2.70 16.15
CA ASP A 229 24.27 -3.53 15.00
C ASP A 229 23.11 -4.46 14.67
N VAL A 230 22.76 -4.57 13.38
CA VAL A 230 21.77 -5.52 12.87
C VAL A 230 22.37 -6.30 11.72
N VAL A 231 22.20 -7.62 11.74
CA VAL A 231 22.66 -8.50 10.67
C VAL A 231 21.47 -9.30 10.16
N PHE A 232 21.21 -9.18 8.86
CA PHE A 232 20.26 -10.04 8.15
C PHE A 232 21.05 -11.14 7.45
N THR A 233 20.72 -12.41 7.75
CA THR A 233 21.41 -13.56 7.19
C THR A 233 20.41 -14.48 6.49
N ALA A 234 20.65 -14.73 5.20
CA ALA A 234 19.98 -15.75 4.41
C ALA A 234 20.94 -16.92 4.21
N PRO A 235 20.88 -18.00 5.03
CA PRO A 235 21.79 -19.11 4.90
C PRO A 235 21.60 -19.80 3.54
N GLN A 236 22.68 -19.85 2.75
CA GLN A 236 22.68 -20.52 1.45
C GLN A 236 23.74 -21.62 1.47
N LEU A 237 23.32 -22.79 1.92
CA LEU A 237 24.18 -23.99 1.94
C LEU A 237 24.02 -24.73 0.63
N ILE A 238 24.84 -24.40 -0.36
CA ILE A 238 24.74 -24.92 -1.73
C ILE A 238 24.93 -26.44 -1.84
N ASP A 239 25.60 -27.03 -0.84
CA ASP A 239 25.85 -28.48 -0.75
C ASP A 239 24.69 -29.25 -0.08
N ASP A 240 23.66 -28.53 0.44
CA ASP A 240 22.49 -29.09 1.09
C ASP A 240 21.23 -28.45 0.52
N LEU A 241 20.60 -29.13 -0.44
CA LEU A 241 19.42 -28.60 -1.16
C LEU A 241 18.19 -28.50 -0.28
N ASP A 242 18.07 -29.31 0.76
CA ASP A 242 16.93 -29.27 1.68
C ASP A 242 17.03 -27.99 2.56
N LEU A 243 18.22 -27.68 3.07
CA LEU A 243 18.46 -26.44 3.78
C LEU A 243 18.41 -25.21 2.88
N LEU A 244 18.93 -25.30 1.66
CA LEU A 244 18.87 -24.23 0.67
C LEU A 244 17.42 -23.87 0.29
N SER A 245 16.54 -24.86 0.22
CA SER A 245 15.11 -24.68 -0.10
C SER A 245 14.27 -24.23 1.12
N THR A 246 14.82 -24.32 2.31
CA THR A 246 14.12 -23.94 3.55
C THR A 246 14.04 -22.42 3.67
N PRO A 247 12.86 -21.81 3.76
CA PRO A 247 12.70 -20.34 3.74
C PRO A 247 12.96 -19.74 5.14
N ILE A 248 14.16 -19.98 5.70
CA ILE A 248 14.56 -19.46 7.01
C ILE A 248 15.60 -18.35 6.81
N ASN A 249 15.35 -17.20 7.41
CA ASN A 249 16.28 -16.08 7.50
C ASN A 249 16.46 -15.70 8.96
N TYR A 250 17.65 -15.20 9.29
CA TYR A 250 17.99 -14.78 10.66
C TYR A 250 18.13 -13.26 10.71
N ILE A 251 17.61 -12.68 11.78
CA ILE A 251 17.88 -11.29 12.16
C ILE A 251 18.60 -11.34 13.49
N SER A 252 19.88 -10.99 13.48
CA SER A 252 20.70 -10.90 14.68
C SER A 252 20.95 -9.44 15.02
N TYR A 253 20.98 -9.09 16.29
CA TYR A 253 21.27 -7.73 16.71
C TYR A 253 22.16 -7.68 17.95
N ARG A 254 22.86 -6.58 18.10
CA ARG A 254 23.68 -6.25 19.28
C ARG A 254 23.51 -4.76 19.60
N VAL A 255 23.35 -4.46 20.87
CA VAL A 255 23.26 -3.07 21.35
C VAL A 255 24.45 -2.77 22.26
N ARG A 256 25.08 -1.62 22.06
CA ARG A 256 26.22 -1.14 22.87
C ARG A 256 25.97 0.29 23.35
N PRO A 257 26.22 0.63 24.63
CA PRO A 257 26.13 2.01 25.06
C PRO A 257 27.29 2.83 24.49
N LEU A 258 27.00 4.05 24.06
CA LEU A 258 27.98 5.02 23.58
C LEU A 258 28.54 5.91 24.72
N ASP A 259 27.77 6.05 25.81
CA ASP A 259 28.06 6.93 26.95
C ASP A 259 28.54 6.17 28.19
N LYS A 260 28.77 4.85 28.08
CA LYS A 260 29.24 3.95 29.18
C LYS A 260 28.22 3.82 30.33
N LYS A 261 26.96 4.13 30.13
CA LYS A 261 25.87 3.93 31.10
C LYS A 261 25.04 2.71 30.75
N GLU A 262 24.23 2.27 31.69
CA GLU A 262 23.21 1.25 31.45
C GLU A 262 21.99 1.92 30.83
N HIS A 263 21.39 1.27 29.83
CA HIS A 263 20.17 1.71 29.14
C HIS A 263 19.17 0.57 29.05
N ASN A 264 17.90 0.90 29.24
CA ASN A 264 16.81 -0.05 29.02
C ASN A 264 16.48 -0.08 27.52
N VAL A 265 16.67 -1.25 26.90
CA VAL A 265 16.47 -1.40 25.46
C VAL A 265 15.44 -2.49 25.14
N GLN A 266 14.61 -2.25 24.12
CA GLN A 266 13.67 -3.22 23.58
C GLN A 266 13.78 -3.21 22.06
N PHE A 267 14.01 -4.38 21.47
CA PHE A 267 14.07 -4.56 20.02
C PHE A 267 12.70 -4.96 19.50
N TYR A 268 12.27 -4.32 18.40
CA TYR A 268 10.96 -4.52 17.78
C TYR A 268 11.13 -4.81 16.29
N ILE A 269 10.45 -5.83 15.80
CA ILE A 269 10.26 -6.12 14.37
C ILE A 269 8.80 -6.39 14.13
N GLU A 270 8.26 -5.78 13.08
CA GLU A 270 6.91 -5.96 12.61
C GLU A 270 6.91 -6.33 11.13
N THR A 271 5.97 -7.17 10.75
CA THR A 271 5.70 -7.53 9.37
C THR A 271 4.21 -7.61 9.12
N THR A 272 3.78 -7.42 7.88
CA THR A 272 2.39 -7.67 7.49
C THR A 272 2.16 -9.16 7.25
N PRO A 273 0.90 -9.65 7.36
CA PRO A 273 0.58 -11.06 7.10
C PRO A 273 0.70 -11.46 5.62
N GLU A 274 1.11 -10.54 4.76
CA GLU A 274 1.28 -10.75 3.31
C GLU A 274 2.72 -11.14 2.93
N LEU A 275 3.54 -11.48 3.92
CA LEU A 275 4.91 -12.00 3.73
C LEU A 275 4.91 -13.34 3.01
#